data_befc7fc3370698198ea9d713ec241de0
#
_entry.id   befc7fc3370698198ea9d713ec241de0
#
_cell.length_a   1.000
_cell.length_b   1.000
_cell.length_c   1.000
_cell.angle_alpha   90.00
_cell.angle_beta   90.00
_cell.angle_gamma   90.00
#
_symmetry.space_group_name_H-M   'P 1'
#
loop_
_entity.id
_entity.type
_entity.pdbx_description
1 polymer ?
#
loop_
_entity_poly.entity_id
_entity_poly.type
_entity_poly.pdbx_seq_one_letter_code
_entity_poly.pdbx_strand_id
1 'polypeptide(L)'
;MGIPTPVRIESFDNSNIMGTSPVSAMVVFENGKPNKKEYRKYKIKTVEGPDDYASMREVIRRRYSRVKRDGLTPPDLIIMDGGQGQVNVAKDVLRNELNLSIPVAGLQKNDKHQTNELLFGDPL
;
A
#
# COMPACT_ATOMS: atom_id res chain seq x y z
N MET A 1 -1.85 11.18 26.65
CA MET A 1 -1.77 10.00 25.83
C MET A 1 -1.56 10.34 24.35
N GLY A 2 -0.73 9.58 23.72
CA GLY A 2 -0.46 9.81 22.32
C GLY A 2 -1.50 9.25 21.37
N ILE A 3 -1.14 9.24 20.10
CA ILE A 3 -1.96 8.65 19.04
C ILE A 3 -2.08 7.14 19.29
N PRO A 4 -3.27 6.56 19.17
CA PRO A 4 -3.43 5.12 19.34
C PRO A 4 -2.54 4.34 18.37
N THR A 5 -1.95 3.25 18.83
CA THR A 5 -1.18 2.38 17.96
C THR A 5 -2.11 1.76 16.91
N PRO A 6 -1.78 1.80 15.61
CA PRO A 6 -2.59 1.13 14.62
C PRO A 6 -2.68 -0.37 14.90
N VAL A 7 -3.89 -0.92 14.84
CA VAL A 7 -4.13 -2.33 15.07
C VAL A 7 -3.84 -3.13 13.79
N ARG A 8 -4.34 -2.63 12.66
CA ARG A 8 -4.16 -3.31 11.37
C ARG A 8 -3.42 -2.41 10.41
N ILE A 9 -2.31 -2.92 9.88
CA ILE A 9 -1.49 -2.23 8.90
C ILE A 9 -1.42 -3.08 7.65
N GLU A 10 -1.67 -2.46 6.48
CA GLU A 10 -1.52 -3.10 5.18
C GLU A 10 -0.39 -2.42 4.43
N SER A 11 0.62 -3.20 4.03
CA SER A 11 1.81 -2.67 3.39
C SER A 11 1.92 -3.23 1.96
N PHE A 12 2.25 -2.35 1.01
CA PHE A 12 2.28 -2.71 -0.41
C PHE A 12 3.69 -2.52 -0.99
N ASP A 13 4.13 -3.51 -1.74
CA ASP A 13 5.42 -3.51 -2.40
C ASP A 13 5.27 -4.05 -3.82
N ASN A 14 5.83 -3.34 -4.80
CA ASN A 14 5.89 -3.81 -6.17
C ASN A 14 7.14 -4.63 -6.38
N SER A 15 6.99 -5.77 -7.07
CA SER A 15 8.16 -6.53 -7.48
C SER A 15 8.03 -6.93 -8.94
N ASN A 16 9.16 -6.89 -9.64
CA ASN A 16 9.28 -7.37 -11.01
C ASN A 16 10.17 -8.60 -11.00
N ILE A 17 9.56 -9.75 -11.30
CA ILE A 17 10.33 -10.96 -11.51
C ILE A 17 10.73 -10.96 -12.99
N MET A 18 12.01 -11.13 -13.26
CA MET A 18 12.54 -11.07 -14.63
C MET A 18 11.73 -11.91 -15.60
N GLY A 19 11.31 -11.31 -16.71
CA GLY A 19 10.58 -12.00 -17.76
C GLY A 19 9.13 -12.30 -17.45
N THR A 20 8.59 -11.81 -16.33
CA THR A 20 7.20 -12.02 -15.98
C THR A 20 6.46 -10.70 -15.79
N SER A 21 5.15 -10.79 -15.65
CA SER A 21 4.31 -9.62 -15.39
C SER A 21 4.63 -9.06 -14.00
N PRO A 22 4.53 -7.72 -13.83
CA PRO A 22 4.73 -7.14 -12.52
C PRO A 22 3.69 -7.63 -11.52
N VAL A 23 4.11 -7.77 -10.27
CA VAL A 23 3.28 -8.26 -9.17
C VAL A 23 3.43 -7.27 -8.01
N SER A 24 2.34 -6.99 -7.34
CA SER A 24 2.38 -6.25 -6.08
C SER A 24 1.99 -7.18 -4.95
N ALA A 25 2.73 -7.12 -3.86
CA ALA A 25 2.44 -7.91 -2.67
C ALA A 25 1.82 -7.01 -1.61
N MET A 26 0.76 -7.51 -0.98
CA MET A 26 0.19 -6.88 0.21
C MET A 26 0.51 -7.76 1.40
N VAL A 27 1.20 -7.19 2.38
CA VAL A 27 1.44 -7.86 3.65
C VAL A 27 0.60 -7.19 4.72
N VAL A 28 0.24 -7.94 5.74
CA VAL A 28 -0.69 -7.46 6.77
C VAL A 28 -0.10 -7.71 8.14
N PHE A 29 -0.13 -6.68 8.97
CA PHE A 29 0.23 -6.77 10.37
C PHE A 29 -0.98 -6.45 11.23
N GLU A 30 -1.20 -7.25 12.26
CA GLU A 30 -2.26 -6.99 13.22
C GLU A 30 -1.68 -7.09 14.62
N ASN A 31 -1.89 -6.06 15.43
CA ASN A 31 -1.37 -6.00 16.79
C ASN A 31 0.15 -6.19 16.85
N GLY A 32 0.86 -5.65 15.86
CA GLY A 32 2.31 -5.71 15.79
C GLY A 32 2.88 -7.02 15.27
N LYS A 33 2.03 -7.95 14.83
CA LYS A 33 2.47 -9.26 14.35
C LYS A 33 2.01 -9.50 12.92
N PRO A 34 2.83 -10.17 12.07
CA PRO A 34 2.38 -10.51 10.72
C PRO A 34 1.17 -11.44 10.76
N ASN A 35 0.18 -11.13 9.94
CA ASN A 35 -0.97 -12.01 9.75
C ASN A 35 -0.91 -12.58 8.33
N LYS A 36 -0.17 -13.67 8.16
CA LYS A 36 0.13 -14.23 6.85
C LYS A 36 -1.10 -14.74 6.12
N LYS A 37 -2.15 -15.10 6.83
CA LYS A 37 -3.41 -15.55 6.22
C LYS A 37 -4.07 -14.46 5.38
N GLU A 38 -3.78 -13.21 5.69
CA GLU A 38 -4.38 -12.06 5.01
C GLU A 38 -3.47 -11.49 3.92
N TYR A 39 -2.28 -12.05 3.71
CA TYR A 39 -1.39 -11.61 2.65
C TYR A 39 -2.02 -11.87 1.29
N ARG A 40 -1.79 -10.96 0.34
CA ARG A 40 -2.31 -11.07 -1.02
C ARG A 40 -1.24 -10.72 -2.03
N LYS A 41 -1.35 -11.31 -3.21
CA LYS A 41 -0.54 -10.94 -4.38
C LYS A 41 -1.47 -10.46 -5.48
N TYR A 42 -1.10 -9.36 -6.10
CA TYR A 42 -1.87 -8.79 -7.19
C TYR A 42 -1.05 -8.79 -8.45
N LYS A 43 -1.49 -9.56 -9.45
CA LYS A 43 -0.91 -9.46 -10.80
C LYS A 43 -1.41 -8.19 -11.43
N ILE A 44 -0.49 -7.41 -11.99
CA ILE A 44 -0.85 -6.17 -12.66
C ILE A 44 -1.41 -6.52 -14.02
N LYS A 45 -2.60 -6.00 -14.35
CA LYS A 45 -3.37 -6.40 -15.52
C LYS A 45 -3.52 -5.30 -16.56
N THR A 46 -3.51 -4.03 -16.14
CA THR A 46 -3.87 -2.92 -17.02
C THR A 46 -2.69 -2.04 -17.41
N VAL A 47 -1.50 -2.35 -16.91
CA VAL A 47 -0.31 -1.54 -17.13
C VAL A 47 0.63 -2.27 -18.08
N GLU A 48 1.07 -1.60 -19.13
CA GLU A 48 2.06 -2.13 -20.05
C GLU A 48 3.44 -1.64 -19.64
N GLY A 49 4.40 -2.57 -19.57
CA GLY A 49 5.76 -2.26 -19.24
C GLY A 49 5.97 -1.88 -17.77
N PRO A 50 7.21 -1.47 -17.44
CA PRO A 50 7.56 -1.11 -16.06
C PRO A 50 7.08 0.30 -15.71
N ASP A 51 5.99 0.38 -15.00
CA ASP A 51 5.45 1.65 -14.50
C ASP A 51 4.95 1.41 -13.07
N ASP A 52 5.80 1.69 -12.11
CA ASP A 52 5.50 1.41 -10.70
C ASP A 52 4.33 2.25 -10.18
N TYR A 53 4.19 3.48 -10.64
CA TYR A 53 3.08 4.32 -10.19
C TYR A 53 1.75 3.82 -10.72
N ALA A 54 1.69 3.51 -12.01
CA ALA A 54 0.46 2.97 -12.61
C ALA A 54 0.12 1.61 -12.03
N SER A 55 1.11 0.77 -11.79
CA SER A 55 0.93 -0.54 -11.17
C SER A 55 0.35 -0.41 -9.76
N MET A 56 0.89 0.49 -8.96
CA MET A 56 0.41 0.70 -7.61
C MET A 56 -1.00 1.30 -7.62
N ARG A 57 -1.28 2.19 -8.56
CA ARG A 57 -2.64 2.74 -8.70
C ARG A 57 -3.65 1.63 -8.96
N GLU A 58 -3.33 0.70 -9.84
CA GLU A 58 -4.20 -0.44 -10.10
C GLU A 58 -4.43 -1.27 -8.84
N VAL A 59 -3.36 -1.58 -8.09
CA VAL A 59 -3.45 -2.42 -6.89
C VAL A 59 -4.30 -1.76 -5.81
N ILE A 60 -4.04 -0.49 -5.52
CA ILE A 60 -4.79 0.24 -4.49
C ILE A 60 -6.26 0.33 -4.87
N ARG A 61 -6.55 0.62 -6.14
CA ARG A 61 -7.93 0.66 -6.62
C ARG A 61 -8.63 -0.69 -6.47
N ARG A 62 -7.97 -1.77 -6.88
CA ARG A 62 -8.55 -3.11 -6.79
C ARG A 62 -8.80 -3.53 -5.34
N ARG A 63 -7.80 -3.33 -4.47
CA ARG A 63 -7.92 -3.74 -3.07
C ARG A 63 -9.00 -2.96 -2.34
N TYR A 64 -8.97 -1.65 -2.44
CA TYR A 64 -9.87 -0.83 -1.61
C TYR A 64 -11.25 -0.64 -2.22
N SER A 65 -11.40 -0.83 -3.52
CA SER A 65 -12.74 -0.98 -4.11
C SER A 65 -13.43 -2.21 -3.53
N ARG A 66 -12.69 -3.29 -3.36
CA ARG A 66 -13.23 -4.51 -2.75
C ARG A 66 -13.56 -4.30 -1.28
N VAL A 67 -12.68 -3.65 -0.53
CA VAL A 67 -12.93 -3.34 0.87
C VAL A 67 -14.24 -2.56 1.02
N LYS A 68 -14.43 -1.56 0.18
CA LYS A 68 -15.63 -0.73 0.22
C LYS A 68 -16.88 -1.51 -0.23
N ARG A 69 -16.77 -2.27 -1.32
CA ARG A 69 -17.88 -3.03 -1.87
C ARG A 69 -18.37 -4.12 -0.94
N ASP A 70 -17.44 -4.86 -0.34
CA ASP A 70 -17.75 -6.04 0.46
C ASP A 70 -17.88 -5.73 1.96
N GLY A 71 -17.75 -4.46 2.34
CA GLY A 71 -17.88 -4.05 3.74
C GLY A 71 -16.77 -4.60 4.62
N LEU A 72 -15.57 -4.80 4.07
CA LEU A 72 -14.44 -5.29 4.85
C LEU A 72 -13.92 -4.19 5.77
N THR A 73 -13.26 -4.58 6.86
CA THR A 73 -12.66 -3.62 7.77
C THR A 73 -11.47 -2.95 7.13
N PRO A 74 -11.47 -1.61 6.98
CA PRO A 74 -10.30 -0.91 6.45
C PRO A 74 -9.12 -0.99 7.42
N PRO A 75 -7.87 -0.89 6.91
CA PRO A 75 -6.73 -0.82 7.82
C PRO A 75 -6.68 0.52 8.54
N ASP A 76 -5.94 0.53 9.64
CA ASP A 76 -5.68 1.78 10.37
C ASP A 76 -4.57 2.59 9.71
N LEU A 77 -3.71 1.92 8.96
CA LEU A 77 -2.60 2.56 8.27
C LEU A 77 -2.23 1.74 7.03
N ILE A 78 -1.97 2.44 5.92
CA ILE A 78 -1.41 1.85 4.71
C ILE A 78 0.03 2.31 4.59
N ILE A 79 0.95 1.36 4.36
CA ILE A 79 2.36 1.68 4.13
C ILE A 79 2.70 1.34 2.68
N MET A 80 3.32 2.32 2.00
CA MET A 80 3.78 2.15 0.62
C MET A 80 5.29 1.99 0.64
N ASP A 81 5.79 0.89 0.10
CA ASP A 81 7.23 0.69 -0.04
C ASP A 81 7.72 1.50 -1.24
N GLY A 82 8.13 2.71 -0.96
CA GLY A 82 8.55 3.66 -1.97
C GLY A 82 8.51 5.08 -1.41
N GLY A 83 8.84 6.05 -2.24
CA GLY A 83 8.90 7.44 -1.83
C GLY A 83 7.56 8.15 -1.87
N GLN A 84 7.63 9.47 -1.81
CA GLN A 84 6.44 10.33 -1.76
C GLN A 84 5.51 10.14 -2.96
N GLY A 85 6.07 9.80 -4.13
CA GLY A 85 5.26 9.56 -5.32
C GLY A 85 4.28 8.41 -5.15
N GLN A 86 4.71 7.32 -4.51
CA GLN A 86 3.83 6.18 -4.24
C GLN A 86 2.77 6.54 -3.21
N VAL A 87 3.14 7.31 -2.20
CA VAL A 87 2.17 7.80 -1.20
C VAL A 87 1.10 8.65 -1.89
N ASN A 88 1.52 9.55 -2.77
CA ASN A 88 0.58 10.42 -3.49
C ASN A 88 -0.38 9.64 -4.38
N VAL A 89 0.10 8.58 -5.03
CA VAL A 89 -0.74 7.70 -5.85
C VAL A 89 -1.81 7.04 -4.98
N ALA A 90 -1.42 6.49 -3.85
CA ALA A 90 -2.38 5.83 -2.95
C ALA A 90 -3.42 6.82 -2.42
N LYS A 91 -2.98 8.00 -2.01
CA LYS A 91 -3.89 9.03 -1.53
C LYS A 91 -4.90 9.46 -2.60
N ASP A 92 -4.42 9.63 -3.83
CA ASP A 92 -5.28 10.03 -4.95
C ASP A 92 -6.39 9.01 -5.17
N VAL A 93 -6.04 7.72 -5.24
CA VAL A 93 -7.03 6.67 -5.44
C VAL A 93 -8.02 6.62 -4.27
N LEU A 94 -7.51 6.64 -3.05
CA LEU A 94 -8.36 6.49 -1.88
C LEU A 94 -9.33 7.66 -1.73
N ARG A 95 -8.86 8.88 -1.89
CA ARG A 95 -9.67 10.07 -1.64
C ARG A 95 -10.51 10.48 -2.83
N ASN A 96 -9.91 10.50 -4.02
CA ASN A 96 -10.57 11.06 -5.20
C ASN A 96 -11.38 10.03 -5.96
N GLU A 97 -10.97 8.76 -5.95
CA GLU A 97 -11.70 7.72 -6.66
C GLU A 97 -12.64 6.93 -5.76
N LEU A 98 -12.22 6.62 -4.53
CA LEU A 98 -12.98 5.74 -3.63
C LEU A 98 -13.63 6.45 -2.46
N ASN A 99 -13.29 7.68 -2.23
CA ASN A 99 -13.84 8.49 -1.13
C ASN A 99 -13.59 7.83 0.24
N LEU A 100 -12.38 7.32 0.43
CA LEU A 100 -11.94 6.69 1.67
C LEU A 100 -10.88 7.55 2.34
N SER A 101 -10.96 7.69 3.66
CA SER A 101 -9.99 8.44 4.45
C SER A 101 -9.16 7.48 5.29
N ILE A 102 -8.09 6.94 4.72
CA ILE A 102 -7.19 6.02 5.41
C ILE A 102 -5.81 6.66 5.42
N PRO A 103 -5.14 6.74 6.58
CA PRO A 103 -3.78 7.28 6.63
C PRO A 103 -2.81 6.46 5.79
N VAL A 104 -1.94 7.14 5.06
CA VAL A 104 -0.94 6.51 4.18
C VAL A 104 0.43 7.04 4.55
N ALA A 105 1.39 6.14 4.70
CA ALA A 105 2.78 6.46 4.94
C ALA A 105 3.65 5.75 3.91
N GLY A 106 4.83 6.28 3.64
CA GLY A 106 5.79 5.66 2.75
C GLY A 106 7.05 5.27 3.50
N LEU A 107 7.72 4.23 3.04
CA LEU A 107 9.04 3.85 3.52
C LEU A 107 10.06 4.22 2.46
N GLN A 108 11.02 5.07 2.83
CA GLN A 108 12.12 5.43 1.97
C GLN A 108 13.36 4.68 2.41
N LYS A 109 14.01 4.02 1.47
CA LYS A 109 15.20 3.23 1.74
C LYS A 109 16.44 4.01 1.36
N ASN A 110 17.54 3.77 2.10
CA ASN A 110 18.84 4.34 1.76
C ASN A 110 19.52 3.50 0.67
N ASP A 111 20.75 3.87 0.31
CA ASP A 111 21.51 3.19 -0.75
C ASP A 111 21.77 1.72 -0.47
N LYS A 112 21.65 1.29 0.77
CA LYS A 112 21.85 -0.11 1.16
C LYS A 112 20.53 -0.87 1.28
N HIS A 113 19.45 -0.29 0.80
CA HIS A 113 18.09 -0.84 0.88
C HIS A 113 17.59 -1.00 2.31
N GLN A 114 18.12 -0.21 3.22
CA GLN A 114 17.63 -0.15 4.60
C GLN A 114 16.60 0.96 4.71
N THR A 115 15.59 0.74 5.54
CA THR A 115 14.60 1.77 5.79
C THR A 115 15.28 2.96 6.45
N ASN A 116 15.19 4.13 5.81
CA ASN A 116 15.84 5.34 6.26
C ASN A 116 14.88 6.26 7.01
N GLU A 117 13.69 6.42 6.46
CA GLU A 117 12.68 7.25 7.13
C GLU A 117 11.29 6.84 6.70
N LEU A 118 10.32 7.21 7.54
CA LEU A 118 8.91 7.00 7.26
C LEU A 118 8.31 8.31 6.76
N LEU A 119 7.73 8.28 5.56
CA LEU A 119 7.13 9.45 4.92
C LEU A 119 5.62 9.41 5.11
N PHE A 120 5.05 10.43 5.70
CA PHE A 120 3.61 10.49 5.93
C PHE A 120 2.93 11.36 4.88
N GLY A 121 1.95 10.78 4.19
CA GLY A 121 1.10 11.53 3.27
C GLY A 121 0.00 12.29 3.99
N ASP A 122 -0.34 11.85 5.19
CA ASP A 122 -1.36 12.48 6.02
C ASP A 122 -0.87 12.67 7.43
N PRO A 123 -1.36 13.71 8.12
CA PRO A 123 -1.13 13.82 9.56
C PRO A 123 -1.79 12.63 10.27
N LEU A 124 -1.11 12.12 11.25
CA LEU A 124 -1.65 11.05 12.08
C LEU A 124 -2.18 11.62 13.39
#